data_0ab2ef3cb9d9b94b9f55e6d43ba4b8f8
#
_entry.id   0ab2ef3cb9d9b94b9f55e6d43ba4b8f8
#
_cell.length_a   1.000
_cell.length_b   1.000
_cell.length_c   1.000
_cell.angle_alpha   90.00
_cell.angle_beta   90.00
_cell.angle_gamma   90.00
#
_symmetry.space_group_name_H-M   'P 1'
#
loop_
_entity.id
_entity.type
_entity.pdbx_description
1 polymer ?
#
loop_
_entity_poly.entity_id
_entity_poly.type
_entity_poly.pdbx_seq_one_letter_code
_entity_poly.pdbx_strand_id
1 'polypeptide(L)'
;INYISYVYVFLNPVKLRDIYDILSTKIMNKENLFTKTGIPSKKAKTNYFIGKIAAKDISAKIKPSTEKIYHVTFKGGARTKLHFHDAGQTLIVTKGKGSLVMYKKMGAGIKSFKIKKLESVSLNKGDCVHIPAKKLHTHGSINKKEDFAHVAINSFPKKNTEPKTAWFESDFKSKVTEKLP
;
A
#
# COMPACT_ATOMS: atom_id res chain seq x y z
N ILE A 1 -24.72 -22.52 63.94
CA ILE A 1 -23.37 -21.94 63.92
C ILE A 1 -22.97 -21.92 62.45
N ASN A 2 -23.10 -20.76 61.82
CA ASN A 2 -22.72 -20.57 60.40
C ASN A 2 -21.27 -20.19 60.29
N TYR A 3 -20.46 -21.05 59.65
CA TYR A 3 -19.12 -20.73 59.22
C TYR A 3 -19.18 -20.00 57.87
N ILE A 4 -18.89 -18.70 57.85
CA ILE A 4 -18.62 -17.96 56.64
C ILE A 4 -17.13 -18.09 56.36
N SER A 5 -16.81 -18.91 55.36
CA SER A 5 -15.43 -19.02 54.86
C SER A 5 -15.12 -17.83 53.97
N TYR A 6 -14.31 -16.90 54.45
CA TYR A 6 -13.73 -15.84 53.60
C TYR A 6 -12.65 -16.44 52.71
N VAL A 7 -12.93 -16.56 51.43
CA VAL A 7 -11.92 -16.86 50.41
C VAL A 7 -11.19 -15.55 50.10
N TYR A 8 -10.01 -15.38 50.63
CA TYR A 8 -9.08 -14.32 50.22
C TYR A 8 -8.48 -14.73 48.86
N VAL A 9 -9.02 -14.16 47.78
CA VAL A 9 -8.37 -14.23 46.47
C VAL A 9 -7.22 -13.24 46.47
N PHE A 10 -6.01 -13.72 46.67
CA PHE A 10 -4.80 -12.95 46.45
C PHE A 10 -4.69 -12.69 44.90
N LEU A 11 -5.22 -11.59 44.42
CA LEU A 11 -4.95 -11.12 43.10
C LEU A 11 -3.49 -10.64 43.04
N ASN A 12 -2.69 -11.38 42.31
CA ASN A 12 -1.30 -11.05 42.06
C ASN A 12 -1.19 -9.63 41.49
N PRO A 13 -0.34 -8.71 42.02
CA PRO A 13 -0.22 -7.34 41.49
C PRO A 13 0.07 -7.24 40.01
N VAL A 14 0.69 -8.27 39.42
CA VAL A 14 0.94 -8.38 37.97
C VAL A 14 -0.37 -8.43 37.17
N LYS A 15 -1.42 -9.09 37.68
CA LYS A 15 -2.73 -9.18 36.97
C LYS A 15 -3.51 -7.87 36.99
N LEU A 16 -3.34 -7.03 37.99
CA LEU A 16 -3.97 -5.70 38.01
C LEU A 16 -3.32 -4.76 37.01
N ARG A 17 -2.02 -4.83 36.82
CA ARG A 17 -1.29 -4.05 35.81
C ARG A 17 -1.68 -4.47 34.40
N ASP A 18 -1.80 -5.77 34.14
CA ASP A 18 -2.26 -6.30 32.85
C ASP A 18 -3.69 -5.87 32.51
N ILE A 19 -4.58 -5.80 33.51
CA ILE A 19 -5.95 -5.31 33.33
C ILE A 19 -5.98 -3.81 33.06
N TYR A 20 -5.15 -3.01 33.74
CA TYR A 20 -5.01 -1.57 33.47
C TYR A 20 -4.44 -1.31 32.06
N ASP A 21 -3.46 -2.07 31.61
CA ASP A 21 -2.89 -1.98 30.27
C ASP A 21 -3.92 -2.38 29.17
N ILE A 22 -4.77 -3.36 29.45
CA ILE A 22 -5.89 -3.74 28.56
C ILE A 22 -6.96 -2.65 28.51
N LEU A 23 -7.26 -2.01 29.61
CA LEU A 23 -8.27 -0.93 29.69
C LEU A 23 -7.75 0.41 29.14
N SER A 24 -6.44 0.64 29.13
CA SER A 24 -5.81 1.87 28.63
C SER A 24 -5.45 1.80 27.15
N THR A 25 -5.42 0.59 26.54
CA THR A 25 -5.05 0.43 25.14
C THR A 25 -6.21 0.88 24.25
N LYS A 26 -5.99 1.92 23.47
CA LYS A 26 -6.92 2.34 22.42
C LYS A 26 -7.13 1.19 21.45
N ILE A 27 -8.27 0.50 21.56
CA ILE A 27 -8.61 -0.72 20.81
C ILE A 27 -8.74 -0.43 19.30
N MET A 28 -9.15 0.81 18.93
CA MET A 28 -9.33 1.20 17.52
C MET A 28 -8.57 2.46 17.17
N ASN A 29 -7.87 2.41 16.04
CA ASN A 29 -7.25 3.57 15.41
C ASN A 29 -8.05 3.98 14.18
N LYS A 30 -8.23 5.30 13.99
CA LYS A 30 -8.97 5.87 12.86
C LYS A 30 -8.11 6.87 12.12
N GLU A 31 -8.15 6.84 10.79
CA GLU A 31 -7.57 7.85 9.92
C GLU A 31 -8.55 8.19 8.79
N ASN A 32 -8.60 9.46 8.41
CA ASN A 32 -9.42 9.90 7.29
C ASN A 32 -8.54 10.04 6.04
N LEU A 33 -8.94 9.43 4.93
CA LEU A 33 -8.21 9.46 3.66
C LEU A 33 -8.02 10.87 3.10
N PHE A 34 -8.99 11.76 3.35
CA PHE A 34 -9.10 13.06 2.69
C PHE A 34 -8.61 14.24 3.54
N THR A 35 -8.26 14.02 4.82
CA THR A 35 -7.68 15.10 5.62
C THR A 35 -6.29 15.48 5.13
N LYS A 36 -5.98 16.77 5.15
CA LYS A 36 -4.64 17.30 4.82
C LYS A 36 -3.56 16.88 5.84
N THR A 37 -3.96 16.55 7.06
CA THR A 37 -3.09 16.09 8.14
C THR A 37 -2.77 14.61 7.98
N GLY A 38 -1.94 14.26 7.04
CA GLY A 38 -1.34 12.94 6.91
C GLY A 38 0.17 13.10 7.00
N ILE A 39 0.88 12.03 7.39
CA ILE A 39 2.32 12.00 7.23
C ILE A 39 2.55 12.02 5.72
N PRO A 40 3.07 13.12 5.14
CA PRO A 40 3.48 13.09 3.74
C PRO A 40 4.41 11.89 3.62
N SER A 41 4.24 11.08 2.60
CA SER A 41 5.24 10.07 2.30
C SER A 41 6.53 10.79 1.91
N LYS A 42 7.28 11.26 2.91
CA LYS A 42 8.62 11.87 2.73
C LYS A 42 9.60 10.91 2.05
N LYS A 43 9.18 9.65 1.90
CA LYS A 43 9.93 8.56 1.26
C LYS A 43 9.37 8.13 -0.10
N ALA A 44 8.39 8.80 -0.66
CA ALA A 44 8.12 8.64 -2.09
C ALA A 44 9.37 9.17 -2.81
N LYS A 45 10.38 8.30 -2.95
CA LYS A 45 11.56 8.62 -3.74
C LYS A 45 11.04 9.07 -5.08
N THR A 46 11.32 10.31 -5.46
CA THR A 46 10.86 10.94 -6.71
C THR A 46 11.17 10.09 -7.93
N ASN A 47 12.20 9.24 -7.82
CA ASN A 47 12.64 8.31 -8.88
C ASN A 47 11.66 7.17 -9.23
N TYR A 48 10.62 6.92 -8.43
CA TYR A 48 9.66 5.81 -8.67
C TYR A 48 8.41 6.23 -9.43
N PHE A 49 8.31 7.52 -9.72
CA PHE A 49 7.15 8.10 -10.39
C PHE A 49 7.56 9.01 -11.55
N ILE A 50 6.68 9.13 -12.50
CA ILE A 50 6.74 10.10 -13.59
C ILE A 50 5.67 11.15 -13.27
N GLY A 51 6.05 12.43 -13.28
CA GLY A 51 5.15 13.52 -12.91
C GLY A 51 5.00 13.70 -11.40
N LYS A 52 4.05 14.54 -10.99
CA LYS A 52 3.84 14.90 -9.57
C LYS A 52 2.84 13.98 -8.92
N ILE A 53 3.17 13.48 -7.74
CA ILE A 53 2.27 12.67 -6.89
C ILE A 53 2.22 13.22 -5.47
N ALA A 54 1.12 12.92 -4.78
CA ALA A 54 1.02 13.05 -3.33
C ALA A 54 0.61 11.70 -2.77
N ALA A 55 1.35 11.20 -1.78
CA ALA A 55 1.04 9.94 -1.12
C ALA A 55 0.90 10.17 0.39
N LYS A 56 -0.17 9.62 0.97
CA LYS A 56 -0.45 9.61 2.39
C LYS A 56 -0.35 8.18 2.90
N ASP A 57 0.51 7.95 3.90
CA ASP A 57 0.62 6.66 4.59
C ASP A 57 -0.50 6.56 5.66
N ILE A 58 -1.52 5.78 5.35
CA ILE A 58 -2.65 5.52 6.24
C ILE A 58 -2.24 4.55 7.35
N SER A 59 -1.41 3.55 7.01
CA SER A 59 -0.94 2.53 7.95
C SER A 59 -0.13 3.11 9.10
N ALA A 60 0.56 4.22 8.91
CA ALA A 60 1.33 4.88 9.96
C ALA A 60 0.46 5.23 11.18
N LYS A 61 -0.85 5.47 10.97
CA LYS A 61 -1.82 5.79 12.03
C LYS A 61 -2.61 4.58 12.52
N ILE A 62 -3.14 3.77 11.59
CA ILE A 62 -4.03 2.66 11.95
C ILE A 62 -3.29 1.38 12.31
N LYS A 63 -2.00 1.25 11.91
CA LYS A 63 -1.05 0.18 12.26
C LYS A 63 -1.60 -1.24 12.03
N PRO A 64 -2.09 -1.58 10.84
CA PRO A 64 -2.50 -2.94 10.54
C PRO A 64 -1.28 -3.86 10.50
N SER A 65 -1.46 -5.14 10.84
CA SER A 65 -0.38 -6.13 10.93
C SER A 65 -0.20 -6.96 9.64
N THR A 66 -1.10 -6.81 8.69
CA THR A 66 -1.19 -7.66 7.48
C THR A 66 -1.15 -6.88 6.17
N GLU A 67 -1.24 -5.55 6.22
CA GLU A 67 -1.21 -4.72 5.02
C GLU A 67 -0.55 -3.36 5.26
N LYS A 68 -0.03 -2.77 4.18
CA LYS A 68 0.40 -1.38 4.09
C LYS A 68 -0.57 -0.62 3.21
N ILE A 69 -1.14 0.47 3.74
CA ILE A 69 -2.21 1.21 3.08
C ILE A 69 -1.75 2.63 2.79
N TYR A 70 -1.87 3.04 1.52
CA TYR A 70 -1.59 4.39 1.07
C TYR A 70 -2.80 4.99 0.36
N HIS A 71 -3.02 6.29 0.52
CA HIS A 71 -3.85 7.06 -0.41
C HIS A 71 -2.93 7.85 -1.33
N VAL A 72 -2.97 7.57 -2.62
CA VAL A 72 -2.07 8.15 -3.62
C VAL A 72 -2.86 8.98 -4.62
N THR A 73 -2.45 10.22 -4.81
CA THR A 73 -2.99 11.13 -5.81
C THR A 73 -1.93 11.38 -6.89
N PHE A 74 -2.25 11.08 -8.12
CA PHE A 74 -1.48 11.37 -9.32
C PHE A 74 -2.00 12.66 -9.94
N LYS A 75 -1.15 13.66 -10.07
CA LYS A 75 -1.46 14.86 -10.84
C LYS A 75 -1.59 14.52 -12.32
N GLY A 76 -2.29 15.33 -13.09
CA GLY A 76 -2.62 15.03 -14.47
C GLY A 76 -1.47 14.44 -15.28
N GLY A 77 -1.67 13.23 -15.82
CA GLY A 77 -0.67 12.48 -16.57
C GLY A 77 0.43 11.79 -15.74
N ALA A 78 0.47 11.98 -14.42
CA ALA A 78 1.45 11.31 -13.58
C ALA A 78 1.15 9.82 -13.43
N ARG A 79 2.20 9.00 -13.27
CA ARG A 79 2.10 7.56 -13.14
C ARG A 79 3.27 6.95 -12.37
N THR A 80 3.12 5.71 -11.93
CA THR A 80 4.23 4.92 -11.40
C THR A 80 5.19 4.54 -12.52
N LYS A 81 6.48 4.41 -12.23
CA LYS A 81 7.37 3.61 -13.05
C LYS A 81 6.97 2.14 -13.01
N LEU A 82 7.57 1.34 -13.87
CA LEU A 82 7.31 -0.10 -13.93
C LEU A 82 7.79 -0.76 -12.63
N HIS A 83 6.95 -1.59 -12.02
CA HIS A 83 7.29 -2.22 -10.74
C HIS A 83 6.48 -3.51 -10.50
N PHE A 84 6.91 -4.26 -9.50
CA PHE A 84 6.11 -5.33 -8.90
C PHE A 84 6.33 -5.39 -7.38
N HIS A 85 5.38 -5.96 -6.68
CA HIS A 85 5.45 -6.27 -5.25
C HIS A 85 5.64 -7.78 -5.04
N ASP A 86 6.30 -8.18 -3.97
CA ASP A 86 6.46 -9.61 -3.60
C ASP A 86 5.18 -10.22 -3.01
N ALA A 87 4.19 -9.41 -2.66
CA ALA A 87 2.84 -9.80 -2.26
C ALA A 87 1.79 -9.10 -3.13
N GLY A 88 0.51 -9.41 -2.94
CA GLY A 88 -0.59 -8.82 -3.70
C GLY A 88 -0.83 -7.34 -3.36
N GLN A 89 -1.40 -6.61 -4.32
CA GLN A 89 -1.85 -5.23 -4.15
C GLN A 89 -3.29 -5.07 -4.63
N THR A 90 -4.12 -4.40 -3.84
CA THR A 90 -5.47 -4.01 -4.24
C THR A 90 -5.53 -2.50 -4.38
N LEU A 91 -6.07 -2.01 -5.50
CA LEU A 91 -6.32 -0.60 -5.74
C LEU A 91 -7.83 -0.33 -5.70
N ILE A 92 -8.24 0.70 -4.95
CA ILE A 92 -9.61 1.19 -4.89
C ILE A 92 -9.61 2.64 -5.34
N VAL A 93 -10.25 2.93 -6.46
CA VAL A 93 -10.22 4.27 -7.06
C VAL A 93 -11.13 5.22 -6.31
N THR A 94 -10.58 6.34 -5.83
CA THR A 94 -11.29 7.36 -5.06
C THR A 94 -11.60 8.64 -5.85
N LYS A 95 -10.86 8.90 -6.94
CA LYS A 95 -11.03 10.11 -7.76
C LYS A 95 -10.54 9.91 -9.18
N GLY A 96 -11.24 10.52 -10.16
CA GLY A 96 -10.81 10.69 -11.54
C GLY A 96 -10.73 9.41 -12.34
N LYS A 97 -9.95 9.48 -13.43
CA LYS A 97 -9.74 8.37 -14.36
C LYS A 97 -8.26 8.02 -14.48
N GLY A 98 -7.95 6.74 -14.38
CA GLY A 98 -6.61 6.21 -14.49
C GLY A 98 -6.54 4.98 -15.38
N SER A 99 -5.37 4.36 -15.43
CA SER A 99 -5.16 3.07 -16.08
C SER A 99 -4.21 2.21 -15.25
N LEU A 100 -4.42 0.89 -15.33
CA LEU A 100 -3.47 -0.13 -14.90
C LEU A 100 -3.02 -0.89 -16.14
N VAL A 101 -1.70 -1.05 -16.30
CA VAL A 101 -1.10 -1.79 -17.42
C VAL A 101 -0.22 -2.89 -16.86
N MET A 102 -0.48 -4.12 -17.28
CA MET A 102 0.25 -5.32 -16.89
C MET A 102 1.27 -5.70 -17.97
N TYR A 103 2.44 -6.19 -17.54
CA TYR A 103 3.50 -6.61 -18.46
C TYR A 103 4.02 -8.01 -18.11
N LYS A 104 4.47 -8.72 -19.13
CA LYS A 104 5.25 -9.95 -19.03
C LYS A 104 6.73 -9.60 -19.19
N LYS A 105 7.54 -10.07 -18.24
CA LYS A 105 8.99 -10.08 -18.37
C LYS A 105 9.38 -11.17 -19.39
N MET A 106 10.28 -10.84 -20.29
CA MET A 106 10.83 -11.72 -21.31
C MET A 106 12.32 -11.93 -21.05
N GLY A 107 12.76 -13.20 -21.01
CA GLY A 107 14.16 -13.56 -20.75
C GLY A 107 14.57 -13.53 -19.28
N ALA A 108 15.81 -13.87 -19.00
CA ALA A 108 16.37 -14.12 -17.66
C ALA A 108 16.99 -12.88 -16.98
N GLY A 109 17.18 -11.76 -17.70
CA GLY A 109 17.82 -10.55 -17.16
C GLY A 109 17.18 -10.06 -15.86
N ILE A 110 17.98 -9.61 -14.89
CA ILE A 110 17.50 -9.15 -13.58
C ILE A 110 17.43 -7.61 -13.52
N LYS A 111 18.44 -6.95 -14.08
CA LYS A 111 18.57 -5.47 -14.08
C LYS A 111 17.95 -4.84 -15.32
N SER A 112 18.13 -5.49 -16.47
CA SER A 112 17.58 -5.10 -17.77
C SER A 112 16.97 -6.32 -18.47
N PHE A 113 15.83 -6.17 -19.14
CA PHE A 113 15.14 -7.25 -19.82
C PHE A 113 14.08 -6.72 -20.79
N LYS A 114 13.67 -7.56 -21.73
CA LYS A 114 12.54 -7.24 -22.62
C LYS A 114 11.21 -7.38 -21.88
N ILE A 115 10.24 -6.59 -22.29
CA ILE A 115 8.88 -6.65 -21.77
C ILE A 115 7.88 -6.76 -22.91
N LYS A 116 6.75 -7.38 -22.63
CA LYS A 116 5.57 -7.42 -23.51
C LYS A 116 4.35 -6.96 -22.71
N LYS A 117 3.62 -5.98 -23.24
CA LYS A 117 2.33 -5.58 -22.68
C LYS A 117 1.36 -6.77 -22.76
N LEU A 118 0.72 -7.09 -21.65
CA LEU A 118 -0.28 -8.16 -21.56
C LEU A 118 -1.69 -7.58 -21.65
N GLU A 119 -1.97 -6.64 -20.75
CA GLU A 119 -3.32 -6.15 -20.53
C GLU A 119 -3.27 -4.67 -20.12
N SER A 120 -4.33 -3.95 -20.41
CA SER A 120 -4.54 -2.59 -19.95
C SER A 120 -6.01 -2.41 -19.63
N VAL A 121 -6.30 -1.97 -18.41
CA VAL A 121 -7.65 -1.65 -17.97
C VAL A 121 -7.75 -0.17 -17.60
N SER A 122 -8.88 0.44 -17.97
CA SER A 122 -9.24 1.76 -17.48
C SER A 122 -9.75 1.64 -16.06
N LEU A 123 -9.41 2.61 -15.23
CA LEU A 123 -9.82 2.69 -13.83
C LEU A 123 -10.64 3.96 -13.64
N ASN A 124 -11.87 3.82 -13.19
CA ASN A 124 -12.80 4.91 -12.89
C ASN A 124 -13.07 4.98 -11.37
N LYS A 125 -13.52 6.12 -10.88
CA LYS A 125 -13.93 6.26 -9.48
C LYS A 125 -14.93 5.16 -9.10
N GLY A 126 -14.64 4.44 -8.02
CA GLY A 126 -15.40 3.29 -7.51
C GLY A 126 -14.85 1.93 -7.94
N ASP A 127 -14.01 1.86 -8.97
CA ASP A 127 -13.42 0.59 -9.39
C ASP A 127 -12.47 0.04 -8.32
N CYS A 128 -12.49 -1.29 -8.18
CA CYS A 128 -11.58 -2.05 -7.34
C CYS A 128 -10.87 -3.11 -8.21
N VAL A 129 -9.55 -3.17 -8.14
CA VAL A 129 -8.74 -4.13 -8.91
C VAL A 129 -7.68 -4.76 -8.03
N HIS A 130 -7.45 -6.07 -8.19
CA HIS A 130 -6.40 -6.82 -7.52
C HIS A 130 -5.26 -7.16 -8.47
N ILE A 131 -4.05 -6.85 -8.05
CA ILE A 131 -2.81 -7.14 -8.76
C ILE A 131 -2.09 -8.26 -8.00
N PRO A 132 -1.95 -9.48 -8.58
CA PRO A 132 -1.29 -10.58 -7.91
C PRO A 132 0.20 -10.29 -7.65
N ALA A 133 0.76 -10.99 -6.64
CA ALA A 133 2.19 -10.90 -6.32
C ALA A 133 3.09 -11.11 -7.54
N LYS A 134 4.21 -10.40 -7.60
CA LYS A 134 5.25 -10.50 -8.62
C LYS A 134 4.81 -10.18 -10.06
N LYS A 135 3.64 -9.58 -10.23
CA LYS A 135 3.16 -9.12 -11.55
C LYS A 135 3.70 -7.73 -11.86
N LEU A 136 4.43 -7.63 -12.97
CA LEU A 136 5.03 -6.38 -13.44
C LEU A 136 3.94 -5.46 -13.99
N HIS A 137 3.85 -4.24 -13.46
CA HIS A 137 2.76 -3.32 -13.78
C HIS A 137 3.14 -1.85 -13.63
N THR A 138 2.28 -0.99 -14.13
CA THR A 138 2.28 0.47 -13.91
C THR A 138 0.86 0.97 -13.87
N HIS A 139 0.60 1.98 -13.06
CA HIS A 139 -0.71 2.63 -12.98
C HIS A 139 -0.56 4.15 -12.77
N GLY A 140 -1.59 4.90 -13.11
CA GLY A 140 -1.58 6.35 -12.96
C GLY A 140 -2.71 7.03 -13.71
N SER A 141 -2.68 8.38 -13.75
CA SER A 141 -3.64 9.19 -14.47
C SER A 141 -3.49 9.02 -15.99
N ILE A 142 -4.62 8.92 -16.69
CA ILE A 142 -4.67 8.94 -18.16
C ILE A 142 -4.99 10.33 -18.73
N ASN A 143 -5.52 11.23 -17.89
CA ASN A 143 -5.90 12.57 -18.30
C ASN A 143 -4.85 13.58 -17.81
N LYS A 144 -4.30 14.38 -18.72
CA LYS A 144 -3.33 15.43 -18.37
C LYS A 144 -3.92 16.59 -17.56
N LYS A 145 -5.24 16.78 -17.62
CA LYS A 145 -5.95 17.89 -16.98
C LYS A 145 -6.57 17.53 -15.64
N GLU A 146 -6.71 16.24 -15.32
CA GLU A 146 -7.41 15.77 -14.13
C GLU A 146 -6.53 14.88 -13.25
N ASP A 147 -6.70 15.04 -11.96
CA ASP A 147 -6.07 14.17 -10.97
C ASP A 147 -6.75 12.80 -10.94
N PHE A 148 -5.96 11.76 -10.78
CA PHE A 148 -6.40 10.42 -10.48
C PHE A 148 -5.95 10.04 -9.07
N ALA A 149 -6.83 9.44 -8.27
CA ALA A 149 -6.46 8.99 -6.93
C ALA A 149 -7.04 7.62 -6.60
N HIS A 150 -6.28 6.85 -5.83
CA HIS A 150 -6.71 5.55 -5.32
C HIS A 150 -6.16 5.28 -3.92
N VAL A 151 -6.81 4.36 -3.20
CA VAL A 151 -6.22 3.66 -2.07
C VAL A 151 -5.44 2.47 -2.61
N ALA A 152 -4.19 2.31 -2.20
CA ALA A 152 -3.38 1.13 -2.47
C ALA A 152 -3.24 0.34 -1.17
N ILE A 153 -3.71 -0.90 -1.17
CA ILE A 153 -3.60 -1.86 -0.09
C ILE A 153 -2.59 -2.92 -0.51
N ASN A 154 -1.40 -2.87 0.07
CA ASN A 154 -0.32 -3.82 -0.19
C ASN A 154 -0.33 -4.89 0.90
N SER A 155 -0.66 -6.12 0.55
CA SER A 155 -0.63 -7.23 1.49
C SER A 155 0.79 -7.49 1.97
N PHE A 156 0.94 -7.93 3.22
CA PHE A 156 2.23 -8.39 3.73
C PHE A 156 2.45 -9.85 3.33
N PRO A 157 3.67 -10.23 2.92
CA PRO A 157 4.01 -11.63 2.65
C PRO A 157 3.99 -12.49 3.93
N LYS A 158 4.20 -11.85 5.08
CA LYS A 158 4.10 -12.41 6.43
C LYS A 158 3.58 -11.33 7.37
N LYS A 159 2.95 -11.73 8.49
CA LYS A 159 2.51 -10.81 9.54
C LYS A 159 3.65 -9.85 9.94
N ASN A 160 3.35 -8.57 10.03
CA ASN A 160 4.30 -7.49 10.37
C ASN A 160 5.53 -7.37 9.44
N THR A 161 5.48 -7.91 8.21
CA THR A 161 6.57 -7.81 7.24
C THR A 161 6.11 -7.00 6.04
N GLU A 162 6.59 -5.77 5.91
CA GLU A 162 6.22 -4.93 4.75
C GLU A 162 6.64 -5.58 3.42
N PRO A 163 5.82 -5.47 2.36
CA PRO A 163 6.14 -6.02 1.06
C PRO A 163 7.33 -5.28 0.44
N LYS A 164 8.21 -6.03 -0.19
CA LYS A 164 9.28 -5.48 -1.01
C LYS A 164 8.74 -5.11 -2.39
N THR A 165 9.16 -3.95 -2.88
CA THR A 165 8.83 -3.48 -4.23
C THR A 165 10.10 -3.38 -5.07
N ALA A 166 10.09 -3.99 -6.24
CA ALA A 166 11.14 -3.83 -7.22
C ALA A 166 10.69 -2.82 -8.30
N TRP A 167 11.49 -1.77 -8.49
CA TRP A 167 11.22 -0.68 -9.41
C TRP A 167 12.18 -0.69 -10.60
N PHE A 168 11.69 -0.24 -11.76
CA PHE A 168 12.45 -0.32 -13.00
C PHE A 168 12.25 0.93 -13.86
N GLU A 169 13.35 1.35 -14.49
CA GLU A 169 13.31 2.28 -15.62
C GLU A 169 12.94 1.52 -16.89
N SER A 170 12.03 2.06 -17.69
CA SER A 170 11.55 1.39 -18.90
C SER A 170 11.02 2.39 -19.93
N ASP A 171 10.96 1.94 -21.19
CA ASP A 171 10.28 2.64 -22.27
C ASP A 171 8.76 2.37 -22.29
N PHE A 172 8.24 1.54 -21.39
CA PHE A 172 6.84 1.07 -21.34
C PHE A 172 6.34 0.36 -22.61
N LYS A 173 7.24 0.04 -23.54
CA LYS A 173 6.92 -0.58 -24.83
C LYS A 173 7.57 -1.95 -24.99
N SER A 174 8.88 -2.00 -24.85
CA SER A 174 9.66 -3.15 -25.26
C SER A 174 10.69 -3.59 -24.23
N LYS A 175 11.23 -2.69 -23.42
CA LYS A 175 12.37 -3.00 -22.55
C LYS A 175 12.36 -2.25 -21.21
N VAL A 176 12.94 -2.93 -20.24
CA VAL A 176 13.47 -2.37 -18.99
C VAL A 176 14.96 -2.12 -19.22
N THR A 177 15.41 -0.91 -18.90
CA THR A 177 16.80 -0.49 -19.07
C THR A 177 17.60 -0.64 -17.79
N GLU A 178 16.94 -0.45 -16.63
CA GLU A 178 17.61 -0.44 -15.33
C GLU A 178 16.65 -0.87 -14.22
N LYS A 179 17.18 -1.59 -13.21
CA LYS A 179 16.52 -1.77 -11.92
C LYS A 179 16.89 -0.61 -11.00
N LEU A 180 15.89 0.10 -10.50
CA LEU A 180 16.08 1.21 -9.58
C LEU A 180 16.44 0.74 -8.17
N PRO A 181 17.18 1.53 -7.38
CA PRO A 181 17.61 1.19 -6.02
C PRO A 181 16.45 1.04 -5.03
#